data_bd32d685051054c7f247f20785c85e10
#
_entry.id   bd32d685051054c7f247f20785c85e10
#
_cell.length_a   1.000
_cell.length_b   1.000
_cell.length_c   1.000
_cell.angle_alpha   90.00
_cell.angle_beta   90.00
_cell.angle_gamma   90.00
#
_symmetry.space_group_name_H-M   'P 1'
#
loop_
_entity.id
_entity.type
_entity.pdbx_description
1 polymer ?
#
loop_
_entity_poly.entity_id
_entity_poly.type
_entity_poly.pdbx_seq_one_letter_code
_entity_poly.pdbx_strand_id
1 'polypeptide(L)'
;SLRLRGNMSADRTDLDLRLTAAAMRFVSGGIPLLSDAEAELVAVIDADLANNRFTFSRNTLRLNAISVGLDGWVELDGDAVAMDLKAGCDKVQFKDVLSLIPAFYTREFKNLTAGGELSMELWARGEMRGPALPAFELKTEVRNGSFQYSSLPKAVTDINIAARVSNPGSVMDKTVVDLSKFGLRMAGNSVAATFYATNLVSDPVFRASADGRVDLGAVKEVYPLEKGVDLGGLITADLKLSGRMSDIEKNRYERLGAQGTFVVEGVGLTLPNLPAVRIRRAAATVTPAAMTLGEFGLTVGRSDLSANGQLTGYIGYLLRDDVLSGRLYVKSELLD
;
A
#
# COMPACT_ATOMS: atom_id res chain seq x y z
N SER A 1 -23.92 20.45 -8.59
CA SER A 1 -24.41 21.22 -9.74
C SER A 1 -23.76 20.74 -11.02
N LEU A 2 -24.47 20.86 -12.14
CA LEU A 2 -23.98 20.56 -13.49
C LEU A 2 -24.20 21.79 -14.36
N ARG A 3 -23.14 22.21 -15.06
CA ARG A 3 -23.23 23.20 -16.14
C ARG A 3 -22.66 22.61 -17.41
N LEU A 4 -23.38 22.74 -18.51
CA LEU A 4 -22.95 22.29 -19.81
C LEU A 4 -23.13 23.46 -20.78
N ARG A 5 -22.11 23.76 -21.59
CA ARG A 5 -22.13 24.72 -22.69
C ARG A 5 -21.42 24.07 -23.87
N GLY A 6 -21.83 24.42 -25.08
CA GLY A 6 -21.13 23.92 -26.24
C GLY A 6 -21.85 24.28 -27.54
N ASN A 7 -21.14 24.08 -28.65
CA ASN A 7 -21.69 24.16 -30.00
C ASN A 7 -21.89 22.75 -30.52
N MET A 8 -23.06 22.43 -31.01
CA MET A 8 -23.41 21.12 -31.54
C MET A 8 -23.68 21.21 -33.03
N SER A 9 -23.01 20.38 -33.80
CA SER A 9 -23.33 20.05 -35.19
C SER A 9 -23.57 18.53 -35.29
N ALA A 10 -23.98 18.06 -36.46
CA ALA A 10 -24.20 16.63 -36.69
C ALA A 10 -22.90 15.80 -36.52
N ASP A 11 -21.77 16.39 -36.88
CA ASP A 11 -20.48 15.67 -36.96
C ASP A 11 -19.49 16.07 -35.86
N ARG A 12 -19.70 17.21 -35.18
CA ARG A 12 -18.78 17.75 -34.19
C ARG A 12 -19.47 18.51 -33.08
N THR A 13 -18.99 18.30 -31.86
CA THR A 13 -19.53 18.97 -30.68
C THR A 13 -18.40 19.39 -29.77
N ASP A 14 -18.33 20.69 -29.45
CA ASP A 14 -17.44 21.20 -28.39
C ASP A 14 -18.27 21.29 -27.12
N LEU A 15 -17.76 20.66 -26.02
CA LEU A 15 -18.41 20.63 -24.73
C LEU A 15 -17.53 21.24 -23.66
N ASP A 16 -18.02 22.28 -23.01
CA ASP A 16 -17.49 22.77 -21.73
C ASP A 16 -18.38 22.23 -20.60
N LEU A 17 -17.84 21.32 -19.83
CA LEU A 17 -18.52 20.67 -18.70
C LEU A 17 -17.94 21.15 -17.39
N ARG A 18 -18.81 21.56 -16.48
CA ARG A 18 -18.46 21.75 -15.07
C ARG A 18 -19.44 20.99 -14.20
N LEU A 19 -18.92 20.01 -13.46
CA LEU A 19 -19.67 19.20 -12.51
C LEU A 19 -19.09 19.43 -11.11
N THR A 20 -19.94 19.73 -10.13
CA THR A 20 -19.54 19.79 -8.73
C THR A 20 -20.43 18.87 -7.90
N ALA A 21 -19.82 18.07 -7.07
CA ALA A 21 -20.45 17.21 -6.08
C ALA A 21 -19.88 17.54 -4.69
N ALA A 22 -20.77 17.81 -3.75
CA ALA A 22 -20.42 17.91 -2.33
C ALA A 22 -20.71 16.56 -1.69
N ALA A 23 -19.80 16.03 -0.87
CA ALA A 23 -19.95 14.77 -0.16
C ALA A 23 -20.07 13.53 -1.10
N MET A 24 -19.10 13.37 -1.99
CA MET A 24 -19.00 12.17 -2.83
C MET A 24 -18.53 10.96 -2.01
N ARG A 25 -19.21 9.83 -2.18
CA ARG A 25 -18.83 8.56 -1.57
C ARG A 25 -18.59 7.52 -2.66
N PHE A 26 -17.46 6.82 -2.58
CA PHE A 26 -17.16 5.70 -3.46
C PHE A 26 -16.81 4.46 -2.64
N VAL A 27 -17.51 3.34 -2.91
CA VAL A 27 -17.33 2.08 -2.21
C VAL A 27 -16.98 0.99 -3.22
N SER A 28 -15.93 0.22 -2.98
CA SER A 28 -15.54 -0.93 -3.79
C SER A 28 -15.27 -2.13 -2.89
N GLY A 29 -15.88 -3.29 -3.22
CA GLY A 29 -15.74 -4.51 -2.40
C GLY A 29 -16.19 -4.34 -0.94
N GLY A 30 -17.16 -3.45 -0.67
CA GLY A 30 -17.62 -3.15 0.70
C GLY A 30 -16.73 -2.17 1.46
N ILE A 31 -15.58 -1.79 0.90
CA ILE A 31 -14.64 -0.84 1.50
C ILE A 31 -14.91 0.57 0.95
N PRO A 32 -15.20 1.58 1.80
CA PRO A 32 -15.33 2.94 1.33
C PRO A 32 -13.96 3.49 0.93
N LEU A 33 -13.75 3.72 -0.36
CA LEU A 33 -12.50 4.29 -0.90
C LEU A 33 -12.50 5.81 -0.91
N LEU A 34 -13.69 6.45 -0.91
CA LEU A 34 -13.88 7.88 -0.70
C LEU A 34 -15.09 8.07 0.21
N SER A 35 -15.01 9.03 1.13
CA SER A 35 -16.12 9.42 2.00
C SER A 35 -16.10 10.93 2.18
N ASP A 36 -17.28 11.56 1.96
CA ASP A 36 -17.51 13.00 2.11
C ASP A 36 -16.53 13.89 1.33
N ALA A 37 -16.01 13.37 0.17
CA ALA A 37 -15.11 14.12 -0.67
C ALA A 37 -15.87 15.17 -1.50
N GLU A 38 -15.33 16.38 -1.56
CA GLU A 38 -15.75 17.38 -2.52
C GLU A 38 -15.11 17.06 -3.88
N ALA A 39 -15.92 16.98 -4.93
CA ALA A 39 -15.43 16.74 -6.29
C ALA A 39 -15.83 17.88 -7.22
N GLU A 40 -14.89 18.34 -8.02
CA GLU A 40 -15.14 19.27 -9.12
C GLU A 40 -14.45 18.74 -10.38
N LEU A 41 -15.22 18.54 -11.42
CA LEU A 41 -14.73 18.23 -12.76
C LEU A 41 -14.93 19.46 -13.65
N VAL A 42 -13.84 19.96 -14.21
CA VAL A 42 -13.84 20.91 -15.32
C VAL A 42 -13.30 20.16 -16.53
N ALA A 43 -14.10 20.06 -17.60
CA ALA A 43 -13.69 19.33 -18.78
C ALA A 43 -14.03 20.14 -20.03
N VAL A 44 -13.03 20.24 -20.92
CA VAL A 44 -13.18 20.75 -22.29
C VAL A 44 -12.97 19.56 -23.21
N ILE A 45 -14.06 19.16 -23.90
CA ILE A 45 -14.09 17.97 -24.75
C ILE A 45 -14.45 18.41 -26.14
N ASP A 46 -13.58 18.10 -27.09
CA ASP A 46 -13.90 18.19 -28.54
C ASP A 46 -14.29 16.76 -28.96
N ALA A 47 -15.56 16.61 -29.35
CA ALA A 47 -16.13 15.33 -29.77
C ALA A 47 -16.33 15.34 -31.30
N ASP A 48 -15.49 14.59 -32.01
CA ASP A 48 -15.67 14.23 -33.42
C ASP A 48 -16.58 13.00 -33.47
N LEU A 49 -17.86 13.24 -33.70
CA LEU A 49 -18.90 12.19 -33.70
C LEU A 49 -18.83 11.32 -34.96
N ALA A 50 -18.29 11.85 -36.08
CA ALA A 50 -18.10 11.07 -37.30
C ALA A 50 -17.05 9.97 -37.13
N ASN A 51 -16.03 10.23 -36.35
CA ASN A 51 -14.92 9.30 -36.03
C ASN A 51 -15.01 8.71 -34.63
N ASN A 52 -16.06 9.00 -33.85
CA ASN A 52 -16.20 8.60 -32.44
C ASN A 52 -14.98 8.96 -31.59
N ARG A 53 -14.32 10.10 -31.89
CA ARG A 53 -13.10 10.53 -31.21
C ARG A 53 -13.37 11.70 -30.26
N PHE A 54 -12.93 11.55 -29.02
CA PHE A 54 -13.09 12.51 -27.95
C PHE A 54 -11.73 13.02 -27.52
N THR A 55 -11.46 14.30 -27.74
CA THR A 55 -10.22 14.95 -27.36
C THR A 55 -10.44 15.75 -26.08
N PHE A 56 -9.60 15.51 -25.11
CA PHE A 56 -9.62 16.14 -23.80
C PHE A 56 -8.50 17.17 -23.74
N SER A 57 -8.85 18.42 -23.42
CA SER A 57 -7.87 19.50 -23.28
C SER A 57 -8.21 20.35 -22.08
N ARG A 58 -7.21 20.65 -21.25
CA ARG A 58 -7.40 21.47 -20.04
C ARG A 58 -8.43 20.90 -19.06
N ASN A 59 -8.49 19.57 -18.94
CA ASN A 59 -9.40 18.92 -18.02
C ASN A 59 -8.76 18.83 -16.65
N THR A 60 -9.55 19.06 -15.63
CA THR A 60 -9.11 18.97 -14.25
C THR A 60 -10.18 18.32 -13.40
N LEU A 61 -9.81 17.22 -12.74
CA LEU A 61 -10.59 16.62 -11.67
C LEU A 61 -10.00 17.06 -10.34
N ARG A 62 -10.76 17.83 -9.58
CA ARG A 62 -10.38 18.17 -8.21
C ARG A 62 -11.16 17.29 -7.22
N LEU A 63 -10.42 16.65 -6.33
CA LEU A 63 -10.96 15.89 -5.19
C LEU A 63 -10.41 16.51 -3.90
N ASN A 64 -11.26 17.15 -3.12
CA ASN A 64 -10.84 18.02 -2.01
C ASN A 64 -9.79 19.05 -2.49
N ALA A 65 -8.59 19.02 -1.95
CA ALA A 65 -7.48 19.90 -2.34
C ALA A 65 -6.61 19.33 -3.47
N ILE A 66 -6.82 18.08 -3.90
CA ILE A 66 -6.02 17.44 -4.95
C ILE A 66 -6.62 17.76 -6.32
N SER A 67 -5.81 18.31 -7.21
CA SER A 67 -6.18 18.54 -8.60
C SER A 67 -5.36 17.63 -9.52
N VAL A 68 -6.06 16.82 -10.32
CA VAL A 68 -5.48 15.93 -11.32
C VAL A 68 -5.83 16.47 -12.70
N GLY A 69 -4.81 16.79 -13.49
CA GLY A 69 -4.97 17.14 -14.89
C GLY A 69 -5.23 15.90 -15.74
N LEU A 70 -6.01 16.04 -16.82
CA LEU A 70 -6.23 15.00 -17.83
C LEU A 70 -6.20 15.63 -19.22
N ASP A 71 -5.32 15.14 -20.07
CA ASP A 71 -5.19 15.54 -21.48
C ASP A 71 -5.05 14.31 -22.37
N GLY A 72 -5.37 14.47 -23.65
CA GLY A 72 -5.23 13.42 -24.66
C GLY A 72 -6.51 13.15 -25.42
N TRP A 73 -6.66 11.93 -25.91
CA TRP A 73 -7.84 11.55 -26.69
C TRP A 73 -8.20 10.07 -26.51
N VAL A 74 -9.46 9.77 -26.78
CA VAL A 74 -10.03 8.41 -26.86
C VAL A 74 -10.84 8.31 -28.14
N GLU A 75 -10.74 7.20 -28.86
CA GLU A 75 -11.50 6.87 -30.06
C GLU A 75 -12.15 5.50 -29.89
N LEU A 76 -13.43 5.42 -30.19
CA LEU A 76 -14.23 4.19 -30.05
C LEU A 76 -14.47 3.59 -31.43
N ASP A 77 -13.98 2.35 -31.66
CA ASP A 77 -14.19 1.60 -32.90
C ASP A 77 -14.75 0.21 -32.56
N GLY A 78 -16.06 0.08 -32.58
CA GLY A 78 -16.76 -1.12 -32.16
C GLY A 78 -16.40 -1.51 -30.71
N ASP A 79 -15.78 -2.68 -30.55
CA ASP A 79 -15.32 -3.21 -29.25
C ASP A 79 -13.91 -2.73 -28.87
N ALA A 80 -13.26 -1.92 -29.73
CA ALA A 80 -11.95 -1.39 -29.49
C ALA A 80 -12.02 0.04 -28.95
N VAL A 81 -11.07 0.37 -28.07
CA VAL A 81 -10.86 1.72 -27.56
C VAL A 81 -9.41 2.10 -27.77
N ALA A 82 -9.15 2.95 -28.77
CA ALA A 82 -7.83 3.52 -28.97
C ALA A 82 -7.67 4.79 -28.12
N MET A 83 -6.48 5.03 -27.57
CA MET A 83 -6.25 6.16 -26.70
C MET A 83 -4.80 6.64 -26.69
N ASP A 84 -4.63 7.92 -26.39
CA ASP A 84 -3.39 8.54 -25.94
C ASP A 84 -3.75 9.54 -24.85
N LEU A 85 -3.65 9.10 -23.60
CA LEU A 85 -4.06 9.84 -22.41
C LEU A 85 -2.87 10.13 -21.53
N LYS A 86 -2.88 11.30 -20.90
CA LYS A 86 -1.97 11.69 -19.83
C LYS A 86 -2.76 12.29 -18.69
N ALA A 87 -2.49 11.85 -17.48
CA ALA A 87 -3.08 12.41 -16.27
C ALA A 87 -2.03 12.57 -15.20
N GLY A 88 -2.21 13.51 -14.29
CA GLY A 88 -1.26 13.62 -13.18
C GLY A 88 -1.51 14.83 -12.31
N CYS A 89 -0.78 14.84 -11.23
CA CYS A 89 -0.66 15.97 -10.32
C CYS A 89 0.80 16.12 -9.88
N ASP A 90 1.24 17.35 -9.73
CA ASP A 90 2.59 17.65 -9.28
C ASP A 90 2.52 18.46 -7.99
N LYS A 91 3.42 18.11 -7.04
CA LYS A 91 3.61 18.81 -5.76
C LYS A 91 2.33 19.02 -4.94
N VAL A 92 1.45 18.03 -4.95
CA VAL A 92 0.31 18.01 -4.04
C VAL A 92 0.82 17.83 -2.61
N GLN A 93 0.27 18.60 -1.68
CA GLN A 93 0.63 18.46 -0.28
C GLN A 93 0.21 17.09 0.24
N PHE A 94 1.11 16.37 0.89
CA PHE A 94 0.83 15.01 1.40
C PHE A 94 -0.37 14.98 2.36
N LYS A 95 -0.61 16.06 3.12
CA LYS A 95 -1.80 16.22 3.97
C LYS A 95 -3.12 16.13 3.19
N ASP A 96 -3.13 16.61 1.93
CA ASP A 96 -4.34 16.61 1.11
C ASP A 96 -4.67 15.19 0.62
N VAL A 97 -3.63 14.38 0.38
CA VAL A 97 -3.78 12.95 0.08
C VAL A 97 -4.40 12.20 1.25
N LEU A 98 -3.95 12.49 2.46
CA LEU A 98 -4.51 11.87 3.67
C LEU A 98 -6.00 12.20 3.84
N SER A 99 -6.47 13.34 3.31
CA SER A 99 -7.88 13.72 3.32
C SER A 99 -8.78 12.80 2.48
N LEU A 100 -8.20 12.03 1.56
CA LEU A 100 -8.91 11.05 0.73
C LEU A 100 -8.94 9.65 1.33
N ILE A 101 -8.19 9.40 2.41
CA ILE A 101 -8.20 8.09 3.06
C ILE A 101 -9.58 7.83 3.67
N PRO A 102 -10.16 6.63 3.47
CA PRO A 102 -11.51 6.32 3.94
C PRO A 102 -11.72 6.62 5.42
N ALA A 103 -12.89 7.12 5.77
CA ALA A 103 -13.26 7.45 7.14
C ALA A 103 -13.09 6.30 8.14
N PHE A 104 -13.10 5.04 7.65
CA PHE A 104 -12.82 3.85 8.44
C PHE A 104 -11.43 3.86 9.08
N TYR A 105 -10.42 4.40 8.34
CA TYR A 105 -9.05 4.52 8.84
C TYR A 105 -8.74 5.91 9.43
N THR A 106 -9.67 6.87 9.32
CA THR A 106 -9.39 8.29 9.58
C THR A 106 -10.14 8.88 10.75
N ARG A 107 -10.83 8.07 11.59
CA ARG A 107 -11.55 8.60 12.76
C ARG A 107 -10.69 9.51 13.64
N GLU A 108 -9.39 9.23 13.71
CA GLU A 108 -8.40 10.00 14.47
C GLU A 108 -7.67 11.09 13.65
N PHE A 109 -7.89 11.14 12.32
CA PHE A 109 -7.15 12.06 11.44
C PHE A 109 -7.59 13.53 11.51
N LYS A 110 -8.71 13.85 12.15
CA LYS A 110 -9.22 15.25 12.24
C LYS A 110 -8.22 16.23 12.86
N ASN A 111 -7.29 15.73 13.67
CA ASN A 111 -6.29 16.54 14.39
C ASN A 111 -4.87 16.19 13.92
N LEU A 112 -4.70 15.78 12.66
CA LEU A 112 -3.43 15.41 12.10
C LEU A 112 -2.77 16.60 11.40
N THR A 113 -1.53 16.90 11.75
CA THR A 113 -0.64 17.76 10.97
C THR A 113 0.18 16.88 10.03
N ALA A 114 0.21 17.21 8.75
CA ALA A 114 1.00 16.47 7.78
C ALA A 114 1.74 17.41 6.84
N GLY A 115 2.90 16.97 6.34
CA GLY A 115 3.75 17.69 5.42
C GLY A 115 4.39 16.77 4.39
N GLY A 116 5.11 17.34 3.44
CA GLY A 116 5.71 16.63 2.31
C GLY A 116 4.91 16.81 1.03
N GLU A 117 5.44 16.27 -0.05
CA GLU A 117 4.89 16.42 -1.40
C GLU A 117 4.59 15.06 -2.01
N LEU A 118 3.50 14.97 -2.76
CA LEU A 118 3.15 13.85 -3.62
C LEU A 118 3.11 14.33 -5.06
N SER A 119 3.69 13.55 -5.97
CA SER A 119 3.47 13.65 -7.41
C SER A 119 2.96 12.33 -7.96
N MET A 120 2.11 12.41 -8.97
CA MET A 120 1.56 11.28 -9.68
C MET A 120 1.52 11.59 -11.18
N GLU A 121 2.04 10.69 -11.98
CA GLU A 121 2.01 10.75 -13.44
C GLU A 121 1.42 9.43 -13.97
N LEU A 122 0.41 9.55 -14.81
CA LEU A 122 -0.20 8.44 -15.53
C LEU A 122 -0.15 8.76 -17.03
N TRP A 123 0.24 7.81 -17.83
CA TRP A 123 -0.04 7.83 -19.26
C TRP A 123 -0.57 6.47 -19.70
N ALA A 124 -1.43 6.48 -20.75
CA ALA A 124 -1.93 5.29 -21.41
C ALA A 124 -2.00 5.53 -22.91
N ARG A 125 -1.40 4.64 -23.72
CA ARG A 125 -1.32 4.78 -25.17
C ARG A 125 -1.50 3.44 -25.86
N GLY A 126 -2.28 3.43 -26.94
CA GLY A 126 -2.55 2.27 -27.76
C GLY A 126 -4.02 1.89 -27.74
N GLU A 127 -4.30 0.65 -28.04
CA GLU A 127 -5.65 0.12 -28.17
C GLU A 127 -5.95 -0.87 -27.04
N MET A 128 -7.14 -0.76 -26.46
CA MET A 128 -7.75 -1.75 -25.59
C MET A 128 -8.77 -2.54 -26.40
N ARG A 129 -8.63 -3.87 -26.50
CA ARG A 129 -9.56 -4.76 -27.20
C ARG A 129 -9.64 -6.11 -26.49
N GLY A 130 -10.81 -6.45 -25.96
CA GLY A 130 -10.98 -7.66 -25.15
C GLY A 130 -9.97 -7.73 -23.99
N PRO A 131 -9.11 -8.76 -23.90
CA PRO A 131 -8.11 -8.89 -22.83
C PRO A 131 -6.85 -8.05 -23.06
N ALA A 132 -6.69 -7.44 -24.25
CA ALA A 132 -5.51 -6.62 -24.56
C ALA A 132 -5.66 -5.23 -23.96
N LEU A 133 -4.63 -4.79 -23.26
CA LEU A 133 -4.54 -3.47 -22.64
C LEU A 133 -3.66 -2.55 -23.48
N PRO A 134 -3.91 -1.23 -23.47
CA PRO A 134 -2.95 -0.27 -24.00
C PRO A 134 -1.64 -0.33 -23.19
N ALA A 135 -0.57 0.18 -23.75
CA ALA A 135 0.63 0.47 -22.95
C ALA A 135 0.29 1.56 -21.94
N PHE A 136 0.67 1.37 -20.67
CA PHE A 136 0.46 2.39 -19.64
C PHE A 136 1.57 2.38 -18.60
N GLU A 137 1.70 3.51 -17.95
CA GLU A 137 2.56 3.65 -16.77
C GLU A 137 1.92 4.64 -15.78
N LEU A 138 1.82 4.21 -14.53
CA LEU A 138 1.51 5.05 -13.38
C LEU A 138 2.77 5.14 -12.52
N LYS A 139 3.27 6.35 -12.31
CA LYS A 139 4.32 6.66 -11.33
C LYS A 139 3.72 7.44 -10.19
N THR A 140 4.11 7.09 -8.97
CA THR A 140 3.72 7.82 -7.76
C THR A 140 4.96 8.03 -6.90
N GLU A 141 5.16 9.23 -6.45
CA GLU A 141 6.30 9.60 -5.62
C GLU A 141 5.84 10.43 -4.44
N VAL A 142 6.25 10.04 -3.22
CA VAL A 142 6.12 10.85 -2.01
C VAL A 142 7.51 11.24 -1.56
N ARG A 143 7.72 12.52 -1.33
CA ARG A 143 8.99 13.09 -0.87
C ARG A 143 8.81 13.79 0.45
N ASN A 144 9.66 13.43 1.42
CA ASN A 144 9.71 14.05 2.74
C ASN A 144 8.33 14.11 3.42
N GLY A 145 7.52 13.07 3.19
CA GLY A 145 6.22 12.94 3.83
C GLY A 145 6.39 12.88 5.34
N SER A 146 5.46 13.49 6.07
CA SER A 146 5.42 13.44 7.51
C SER A 146 3.99 13.56 8.01
N PHE A 147 3.72 13.01 9.19
CA PHE A 147 2.48 13.29 9.91
C PHE A 147 2.69 13.24 11.41
N GLN A 148 1.86 13.99 12.12
CA GLN A 148 1.82 14.04 13.58
C GLN A 148 0.40 14.25 14.06
N TYR A 149 -0.02 13.45 15.01
CA TYR A 149 -1.24 13.72 15.78
C TYR A 149 -0.98 14.85 16.78
N SER A 150 -1.86 15.84 16.83
CA SER A 150 -1.70 17.00 17.72
C SER A 150 -1.66 16.64 19.21
N SER A 151 -2.22 15.50 19.58
CA SER A 151 -2.22 14.95 20.94
C SER A 151 -0.94 14.18 21.29
N LEU A 152 -0.03 13.96 20.33
CA LEU A 152 1.17 13.12 20.50
C LEU A 152 2.46 13.91 20.33
N PRO A 153 3.51 13.57 21.08
CA PRO A 153 4.72 14.38 21.15
C PRO A 153 5.63 14.24 19.92
N LYS A 154 5.51 13.17 19.14
CA LYS A 154 6.41 12.88 18.02
C LYS A 154 5.68 12.65 16.71
N ALA A 155 6.37 12.94 15.62
CA ALA A 155 5.90 12.73 14.26
C ALA A 155 6.48 11.44 13.67
N VAL A 156 5.78 10.89 12.68
CA VAL A 156 6.39 10.04 11.66
C VAL A 156 6.94 10.95 10.59
N THR A 157 8.20 10.79 10.22
CA THR A 157 8.94 11.65 9.28
C THR A 157 9.65 10.84 8.20
N ASP A 158 10.28 11.55 7.27
CA ASP A 158 11.08 10.95 6.20
C ASP A 158 10.31 9.88 5.40
N ILE A 159 8.99 10.06 5.27
CA ILE A 159 8.17 9.17 4.44
C ILE A 159 8.56 9.45 2.99
N ASN A 160 9.23 8.47 2.39
CA ASN A 160 9.62 8.51 1.00
C ASN A 160 9.12 7.26 0.31
N ILE A 161 8.37 7.45 -0.77
CA ILE A 161 7.76 6.36 -1.54
C ILE A 161 8.09 6.61 -3.01
N ALA A 162 8.51 5.58 -3.73
CA ALA A 162 8.58 5.57 -5.18
C ALA A 162 7.96 4.26 -5.68
N ALA A 163 6.83 4.38 -6.34
CA ALA A 163 6.06 3.26 -6.86
C ALA A 163 5.75 3.44 -8.34
N ARG A 164 5.76 2.34 -9.08
CA ARG A 164 5.44 2.29 -10.49
C ARG A 164 4.57 1.08 -10.80
N VAL A 165 3.53 1.30 -11.58
CA VAL A 165 2.73 0.23 -12.20
C VAL A 165 2.75 0.45 -13.70
N SER A 166 3.15 -0.54 -14.47
CA SER A 166 3.28 -0.40 -15.93
C SER A 166 2.91 -1.66 -16.68
N ASN A 167 2.40 -1.48 -17.90
CA ASN A 167 2.14 -2.55 -18.86
C ASN A 167 2.67 -2.11 -20.25
N PRO A 168 3.39 -2.95 -20.98
CA PRO A 168 3.96 -2.57 -22.28
C PRO A 168 2.95 -2.51 -23.45
N GLY A 169 1.65 -2.70 -23.16
CA GLY A 169 0.62 -2.81 -24.20
C GLY A 169 0.36 -4.28 -24.55
N SER A 170 -0.18 -5.03 -23.61
CA SER A 170 -0.44 -6.46 -23.74
C SER A 170 -1.51 -6.90 -22.71
N VAL A 171 -1.57 -8.18 -22.44
CA VAL A 171 -2.46 -8.74 -21.41
C VAL A 171 -2.05 -8.34 -19.99
N MET A 172 -2.98 -8.47 -19.05
CA MET A 172 -2.78 -8.09 -17.63
C MET A 172 -1.54 -8.73 -17.00
N ASP A 173 -1.19 -9.96 -17.40
CA ASP A 173 0.00 -10.65 -16.89
C ASP A 173 1.35 -9.94 -17.19
N LYS A 174 1.37 -9.06 -18.19
CA LYS A 174 2.56 -8.25 -18.50
C LYS A 174 2.65 -6.99 -17.62
N THR A 175 1.68 -6.79 -16.74
CA THR A 175 1.74 -5.69 -15.77
C THR A 175 2.84 -5.97 -14.75
N VAL A 176 3.60 -4.92 -14.49
CA VAL A 176 4.67 -4.89 -13.48
C VAL A 176 4.23 -3.92 -12.39
N VAL A 177 4.34 -4.36 -11.14
CA VAL A 177 4.23 -3.52 -9.95
C VAL A 177 5.61 -3.40 -9.33
N ASP A 178 6.09 -2.19 -9.14
CA ASP A 178 7.43 -1.90 -8.62
C ASP A 178 7.33 -0.81 -7.55
N LEU A 179 7.47 -1.21 -6.28
CA LEU A 179 7.73 -0.32 -5.16
C LEU A 179 9.24 -0.29 -4.93
N SER A 180 9.93 0.55 -5.70
CA SER A 180 11.40 0.63 -5.66
C SER A 180 11.92 1.29 -4.38
N LYS A 181 11.09 2.06 -3.71
CA LYS A 181 11.41 2.72 -2.45
C LYS A 181 10.17 2.86 -1.58
N PHE A 182 10.27 2.39 -0.37
CA PHE A 182 9.42 2.76 0.75
C PHE A 182 10.33 2.99 1.95
N GLY A 183 10.20 4.12 2.60
CA GLY A 183 10.95 4.42 3.82
C GLY A 183 10.19 5.38 4.69
N LEU A 184 10.36 5.24 5.99
CA LEU A 184 9.87 6.18 6.99
C LEU A 184 10.77 6.16 8.23
N ARG A 185 10.67 7.21 9.03
CA ARG A 185 11.26 7.30 10.36
C ARG A 185 10.18 7.54 11.41
N MET A 186 10.18 6.74 12.46
CA MET A 186 9.24 6.82 13.55
C MET A 186 10.01 6.89 14.88
N ALA A 187 9.89 8.01 15.59
CA ALA A 187 10.55 8.23 16.88
C ALA A 187 12.05 7.87 16.89
N GLY A 188 12.77 8.20 15.80
CA GLY A 188 14.19 7.93 15.63
C GLY A 188 14.54 6.56 15.03
N ASN A 189 13.57 5.68 14.85
CA ASN A 189 13.75 4.37 14.22
C ASN A 189 13.37 4.46 12.72
N SER A 190 14.14 3.81 11.86
CA SER A 190 13.90 3.79 10.42
C SER A 190 13.42 2.42 9.96
N VAL A 191 12.51 2.43 9.01
CA VAL A 191 11.99 1.25 8.31
C VAL A 191 12.10 1.50 6.82
N ALA A 192 12.57 0.52 6.07
CA ALA A 192 12.59 0.55 4.62
C ALA A 192 12.03 -0.76 4.03
N ALA A 193 11.43 -0.67 2.86
CA ALA A 193 10.92 -1.84 2.15
C ALA A 193 10.97 -1.62 0.64
N THR A 194 11.01 -2.72 -0.10
CA THR A 194 10.82 -2.77 -1.55
C THR A 194 9.89 -3.91 -1.92
N PHE A 195 9.19 -3.77 -3.03
CA PHE A 195 8.33 -4.81 -3.57
C PHE A 195 8.32 -4.76 -5.10
N TYR A 196 8.44 -5.92 -5.73
CA TYR A 196 8.32 -6.07 -7.18
C TYR A 196 7.46 -7.28 -7.49
N ALA A 197 6.52 -7.15 -8.43
CA ALA A 197 5.71 -8.27 -8.88
C ALA A 197 5.38 -8.16 -10.37
N THR A 198 5.26 -9.32 -11.02
CA THR A 198 4.84 -9.49 -12.41
C THR A 198 4.07 -10.79 -12.56
N ASN A 199 3.45 -11.04 -13.74
CA ASN A 199 2.59 -12.20 -14.02
C ASN A 199 1.42 -12.30 -13.02
N LEU A 200 0.77 -11.16 -12.74
CA LEU A 200 -0.14 -10.98 -11.61
C LEU A 200 -1.38 -11.87 -11.63
N VAL A 201 -1.75 -12.42 -12.78
CA VAL A 201 -2.97 -13.22 -12.99
C VAL A 201 -2.64 -14.71 -13.08
N SER A 202 -1.67 -15.10 -13.93
CA SER A 202 -1.40 -16.51 -14.19
C SER A 202 -0.58 -17.17 -13.08
N ASP A 203 0.53 -16.58 -12.70
CA ASP A 203 1.44 -17.08 -11.65
C ASP A 203 2.33 -15.95 -11.17
N PRO A 204 1.91 -15.18 -10.16
CA PRO A 204 2.65 -14.04 -9.65
C PRO A 204 4.08 -14.39 -9.26
N VAL A 205 5.02 -13.68 -9.88
CA VAL A 205 6.45 -13.71 -9.52
C VAL A 205 6.73 -12.46 -8.72
N PHE A 206 7.28 -12.61 -7.53
CA PHE A 206 7.50 -11.48 -6.63
C PHE A 206 8.90 -11.46 -6.02
N ARG A 207 9.32 -10.27 -5.62
CA ARG A 207 10.49 -10.00 -4.77
C ARG A 207 10.10 -8.93 -3.78
N ALA A 208 10.42 -9.14 -2.52
CA ALA A 208 10.18 -8.21 -1.44
C ALA A 208 11.40 -8.11 -0.53
N SER A 209 11.64 -6.95 0.01
CA SER A 209 12.59 -6.77 1.12
C SER A 209 11.98 -5.87 2.18
N ALA A 210 12.34 -6.10 3.42
CA ALA A 210 12.00 -5.23 4.53
C ALA A 210 13.19 -5.20 5.49
N ASP A 211 13.67 -4.02 5.79
CA ASP A 211 14.69 -3.79 6.79
C ASP A 211 14.29 -2.66 7.72
N GLY A 212 14.69 -2.77 8.97
CA GLY A 212 14.42 -1.72 9.92
C GLY A 212 14.50 -2.14 11.37
N ARG A 213 14.36 -1.12 12.20
CA ARG A 213 14.29 -1.22 13.63
C ARG A 213 13.09 -0.42 14.14
N VAL A 214 12.26 -1.04 14.96
CA VAL A 214 11.06 -0.42 15.52
C VAL A 214 11.07 -0.60 17.04
N ASP A 215 11.13 0.52 17.76
CA ASP A 215 10.87 0.57 19.19
C ASP A 215 9.35 0.70 19.40
N LEU A 216 8.73 -0.39 19.88
CA LEU A 216 7.29 -0.42 20.13
C LEU A 216 6.86 0.52 21.26
N GLY A 217 7.76 0.80 22.22
CA GLY A 217 7.51 1.79 23.25
C GLY A 217 7.35 3.22 22.71
N ALA A 218 7.99 3.48 21.57
CA ALA A 218 7.87 4.76 20.87
C ALA A 218 6.63 4.87 19.97
N VAL A 219 5.93 3.77 19.69
CA VAL A 219 4.69 3.79 18.87
C VAL A 219 3.64 4.69 19.51
N LYS A 220 3.47 4.63 20.82
CA LYS A 220 2.52 5.47 21.56
C LYS A 220 2.84 6.97 21.50
N GLU A 221 4.04 7.34 21.08
CA GLU A 221 4.44 8.74 20.92
C GLU A 221 4.04 9.31 19.54
N VAL A 222 3.70 8.42 18.57
CA VAL A 222 3.37 8.77 17.19
C VAL A 222 2.00 8.27 16.73
N TYR A 223 1.40 7.31 17.45
CA TYR A 223 0.09 6.74 17.15
C TYR A 223 -0.76 6.57 18.43
N PRO A 224 -2.03 7.01 18.44
CA PRO A 224 -2.89 6.88 19.60
C PRO A 224 -3.29 5.42 19.80
N LEU A 225 -2.87 4.84 20.92
CA LEU A 225 -3.29 3.50 21.33
C LEU A 225 -4.61 3.55 22.09
N GLU A 226 -5.36 2.47 22.07
CA GLU A 226 -6.57 2.32 22.88
C GLU A 226 -6.23 2.35 24.39
N LYS A 227 -7.19 2.82 25.21
CA LYS A 227 -7.01 2.88 26.66
C LYS A 227 -6.73 1.49 27.25
N GLY A 228 -5.65 1.40 28.04
CA GLY A 228 -5.24 0.17 28.70
C GLY A 228 -4.37 -0.74 27.83
N VAL A 229 -4.09 -0.36 26.58
CA VAL A 229 -3.08 -1.01 25.76
C VAL A 229 -1.72 -0.37 26.02
N ASP A 230 -0.72 -1.18 26.39
CA ASP A 230 0.68 -0.75 26.48
C ASP A 230 1.55 -1.67 25.65
N LEU A 231 2.45 -1.06 24.88
CA LEU A 231 3.41 -1.71 24.02
C LEU A 231 4.82 -1.26 24.39
N GLY A 232 5.77 -2.19 24.38
CA GLY A 232 7.17 -1.87 24.58
C GLY A 232 8.09 -2.90 23.95
N GLY A 233 9.38 -2.59 23.88
CA GLY A 233 10.40 -3.46 23.32
C GLY A 233 10.78 -3.09 21.89
N LEU A 234 11.71 -3.86 21.36
CA LEU A 234 12.39 -3.58 20.11
C LEU A 234 12.20 -4.73 19.12
N ILE A 235 11.88 -4.41 17.89
CA ILE A 235 11.87 -5.33 16.75
C ILE A 235 12.92 -4.86 15.75
N THR A 236 13.82 -5.76 15.34
CA THR A 236 14.78 -5.53 14.26
C THR A 236 14.59 -6.61 13.20
N ALA A 237 14.51 -6.21 11.95
CA ALA A 237 14.35 -7.12 10.83
C ALA A 237 15.27 -6.72 9.68
N ASP A 238 15.83 -7.70 8.98
CA ASP A 238 16.42 -7.60 7.65
C ASP A 238 16.02 -8.86 6.91
N LEU A 239 15.01 -8.72 6.05
CA LEU A 239 14.32 -9.84 5.41
C LEU A 239 14.25 -9.62 3.91
N LYS A 240 14.51 -10.68 3.15
CA LYS A 240 14.32 -10.74 1.69
C LYS A 240 13.55 -11.98 1.34
N LEU A 241 12.54 -11.82 0.50
CA LEU A 241 11.70 -12.90 0.02
C LEU A 241 11.51 -12.76 -1.49
N SER A 242 11.59 -13.87 -2.22
CA SER A 242 11.32 -13.90 -3.66
C SER A 242 10.79 -15.27 -4.07
N GLY A 243 9.99 -15.31 -5.13
CA GLY A 243 9.48 -16.58 -5.63
C GLY A 243 8.30 -16.43 -6.56
N ARG A 244 7.61 -17.55 -6.73
CA ARG A 244 6.36 -17.66 -7.48
C ARG A 244 5.23 -18.08 -6.55
N MET A 245 4.03 -17.57 -6.80
CA MET A 245 2.86 -17.95 -6.01
C MET A 245 2.56 -19.44 -6.12
N SER A 246 2.70 -20.03 -7.32
CA SER A 246 2.50 -21.46 -7.55
C SER A 246 3.48 -22.35 -6.75
N ASP A 247 4.67 -21.86 -6.41
CA ASP A 247 5.59 -22.62 -5.58
C ASP A 247 5.15 -22.63 -4.10
N ILE A 248 4.58 -21.52 -3.64
CA ILE A 248 3.94 -21.45 -2.31
C ILE A 248 2.72 -22.37 -2.25
N GLU A 249 1.84 -22.27 -3.27
CA GLU A 249 0.61 -23.09 -3.37
C GLU A 249 0.87 -24.60 -3.40
N LYS A 250 1.99 -25.01 -3.96
CA LYS A 250 2.40 -26.42 -4.08
C LYS A 250 3.37 -26.85 -2.99
N ASN A 251 3.55 -26.03 -1.95
CA ASN A 251 4.50 -26.27 -0.84
C ASN A 251 5.95 -26.54 -1.29
N ARG A 252 6.37 -25.94 -2.42
CA ARG A 252 7.73 -26.08 -2.96
C ARG A 252 8.61 -24.95 -2.45
N TYR A 253 8.72 -24.85 -1.13
CA TYR A 253 9.41 -23.73 -0.47
C TYR A 253 10.91 -23.67 -0.79
N GLU A 254 11.53 -24.80 -1.18
CA GLU A 254 12.91 -24.88 -1.64
C GLU A 254 13.21 -24.08 -2.92
N ARG A 255 12.15 -23.68 -3.66
CA ARG A 255 12.27 -22.86 -4.87
C ARG A 255 12.17 -21.36 -4.61
N LEU A 256 11.84 -21.02 -3.38
CA LEU A 256 11.75 -19.61 -2.97
C LEU A 256 13.13 -19.11 -2.56
N GLY A 257 13.40 -17.85 -2.81
CA GLY A 257 14.47 -17.11 -2.14
C GLY A 257 13.93 -16.54 -0.85
N ALA A 258 14.42 -16.98 0.29
CA ALA A 258 14.10 -16.41 1.58
C ALA A 258 15.36 -16.34 2.42
N GLN A 259 15.70 -15.15 2.88
CA GLN A 259 16.89 -14.96 3.72
C GLN A 259 16.71 -13.79 4.65
N GLY A 260 17.37 -13.83 5.78
CA GLY A 260 17.45 -12.71 6.69
C GLY A 260 17.35 -13.10 8.15
N THR A 261 17.22 -12.08 8.97
CA THR A 261 17.14 -12.20 10.41
C THR A 261 15.97 -11.38 10.95
N PHE A 262 15.40 -11.88 12.03
CA PHE A 262 14.35 -11.20 12.79
C PHE A 262 14.68 -11.33 14.27
N VAL A 263 14.76 -10.20 14.95
CA VAL A 263 15.09 -10.14 16.37
C VAL A 263 14.07 -9.31 17.10
N VAL A 264 13.54 -9.85 18.17
CA VAL A 264 12.62 -9.21 19.11
C VAL A 264 13.26 -9.16 20.47
N GLU A 265 13.28 -8.01 21.11
CA GLU A 265 13.92 -7.83 22.42
C GLU A 265 13.00 -7.05 23.36
N GLY A 266 12.68 -7.65 24.51
CA GLY A 266 11.89 -7.01 25.55
C GLY A 266 10.48 -6.59 25.12
N VAL A 267 9.90 -7.25 24.09
CA VAL A 267 8.57 -6.89 23.63
C VAL A 267 7.53 -7.27 24.67
N GLY A 268 6.81 -6.28 25.14
CA GLY A 268 5.72 -6.42 26.09
C GLY A 268 4.40 -5.93 25.49
N LEU A 269 3.35 -6.69 25.71
CA LEU A 269 1.97 -6.33 25.37
C LEU A 269 1.12 -6.48 26.64
N THR A 270 0.50 -5.37 27.03
CA THR A 270 -0.54 -5.36 28.04
C THR A 270 -1.87 -5.00 27.37
N LEU A 271 -2.88 -5.83 27.60
CA LEU A 271 -4.26 -5.61 27.13
C LEU A 271 -5.19 -5.58 28.34
N PRO A 272 -6.29 -4.81 28.29
CA PRO A 272 -7.29 -4.82 29.34
C PRO A 272 -7.83 -6.24 29.58
N ASN A 273 -7.86 -6.66 30.85
CA ASN A 273 -8.41 -7.96 31.29
C ASN A 273 -7.69 -9.23 30.78
N LEU A 274 -6.47 -9.10 30.24
CA LEU A 274 -5.62 -10.23 29.86
C LEU A 274 -4.32 -10.19 30.62
N PRO A 275 -3.69 -11.37 30.89
CA PRO A 275 -2.36 -11.43 31.45
C PRO A 275 -1.36 -10.68 30.55
N ALA A 276 -0.42 -9.95 31.15
CA ALA A 276 0.63 -9.32 30.40
C ALA A 276 1.49 -10.37 29.69
N VAL A 277 1.74 -10.16 28.41
CA VAL A 277 2.59 -11.00 27.57
C VAL A 277 3.92 -10.29 27.38
N ARG A 278 5.04 -10.98 27.63
CA ARG A 278 6.36 -10.42 27.38
C ARG A 278 7.25 -11.43 26.67
N ILE A 279 7.79 -11.03 25.53
CA ILE A 279 8.86 -11.73 24.83
C ILE A 279 10.18 -11.11 25.31
N ARG A 280 10.95 -11.83 26.12
CA ARG A 280 12.25 -11.34 26.61
C ARG A 280 13.21 -11.18 25.44
N ARG A 281 13.31 -12.22 24.62
CA ARG A 281 14.04 -12.22 23.37
C ARG A 281 13.49 -13.30 22.45
N ALA A 282 13.43 -12.99 21.15
CA ALA A 282 13.24 -13.97 20.10
C ALA A 282 14.21 -13.62 18.97
N ALA A 283 15.04 -14.57 18.56
CA ALA A 283 15.98 -14.40 17.46
C ALA A 283 15.79 -15.54 16.45
N ALA A 284 15.46 -15.18 15.22
CA ALA A 284 15.22 -16.14 14.16
C ALA A 284 16.05 -15.80 12.92
N THR A 285 16.55 -16.84 12.26
CA THR A 285 17.14 -16.77 10.93
C THR A 285 16.21 -17.45 9.94
N VAL A 286 16.00 -16.80 8.81
CA VAL A 286 15.06 -17.21 7.78
C VAL A 286 15.83 -17.76 6.58
N THR A 287 15.43 -18.94 6.12
CA THR A 287 15.87 -19.58 4.87
C THR A 287 14.67 -20.16 4.12
N PRO A 288 14.75 -20.51 2.84
CA PRO A 288 13.62 -21.11 2.12
C PRO A 288 13.05 -22.37 2.80
N ALA A 289 13.92 -23.18 3.37
CA ALA A 289 13.55 -24.47 3.98
C ALA A 289 12.94 -24.32 5.38
N ALA A 290 13.43 -23.37 6.16
CA ALA A 290 13.04 -23.25 7.55
C ALA A 290 13.31 -21.85 8.14
N MET A 291 12.56 -21.51 9.17
CA MET A 291 12.88 -20.48 10.12
C MET A 291 13.56 -21.16 11.33
N THR A 292 14.82 -20.85 11.56
CA THR A 292 15.55 -21.34 12.72
C THR A 292 15.39 -20.35 13.86
N LEU A 293 14.74 -20.77 14.92
CA LEU A 293 14.58 -20.04 16.17
C LEU A 293 15.77 -20.39 17.07
N GLY A 294 16.75 -19.50 17.15
CA GLY A 294 17.94 -19.69 17.98
C GLY A 294 17.64 -19.48 19.46
N GLU A 295 16.83 -18.50 19.77
CA GLU A 295 16.44 -18.16 21.13
C GLU A 295 15.00 -17.66 21.12
N PHE A 296 14.20 -18.13 22.07
CA PHE A 296 12.87 -17.61 22.33
C PHE A 296 12.59 -17.67 23.84
N GLY A 297 12.19 -16.56 24.40
CA GLY A 297 11.78 -16.46 25.81
C GLY A 297 10.48 -15.68 25.92
N LEU A 298 9.44 -16.33 26.44
CA LEU A 298 8.09 -15.76 26.63
C LEU A 298 7.72 -15.83 28.12
N THR A 299 7.02 -14.80 28.59
CA THR A 299 6.29 -14.85 29.86
C THR A 299 4.84 -14.42 29.65
N VAL A 300 3.89 -15.13 30.24
CA VAL A 300 2.47 -14.81 30.23
C VAL A 300 1.98 -14.86 31.68
N GLY A 301 1.66 -13.71 32.24
CA GLY A 301 1.39 -13.62 33.68
C GLY A 301 2.58 -14.11 34.48
N ARG A 302 2.41 -15.22 35.24
CA ARG A 302 3.47 -15.84 36.03
C ARG A 302 4.19 -17.00 35.32
N SER A 303 3.58 -17.48 34.19
CA SER A 303 4.15 -18.58 33.42
C SER A 303 5.33 -18.11 32.57
N ASP A 304 6.36 -18.94 32.48
CA ASP A 304 7.51 -18.72 31.60
C ASP A 304 7.63 -19.85 30.57
N LEU A 305 8.20 -19.52 29.42
CA LEU A 305 8.49 -20.48 28.37
C LEU A 305 9.75 -20.05 27.62
N SER A 306 10.67 -20.99 27.45
CA SER A 306 11.80 -20.82 26.55
C SER A 306 11.78 -21.89 25.49
N ALA A 307 12.20 -21.53 24.27
CA ALA A 307 12.20 -22.45 23.14
C ALA A 307 13.36 -22.16 22.18
N ASN A 308 13.81 -23.20 21.49
CA ASN A 308 14.66 -23.12 20.31
C ASN A 308 14.31 -24.25 19.34
N GLY A 309 14.71 -24.13 18.08
CA GLY A 309 14.46 -25.17 17.09
C GLY A 309 14.19 -24.64 15.70
N GLN A 310 13.44 -25.39 14.93
CA GLN A 310 13.13 -25.04 13.53
C GLN A 310 11.63 -25.14 13.24
N LEU A 311 11.13 -24.17 12.49
CA LEU A 311 9.78 -24.12 11.95
C LEU A 311 9.85 -24.22 10.44
N THR A 312 9.04 -25.10 9.87
CA THR A 312 8.91 -25.33 8.42
C THR A 312 7.49 -24.95 7.97
N GLY A 313 7.32 -24.66 6.68
CA GLY A 313 6.03 -24.20 6.17
C GLY A 313 5.65 -22.77 6.60
N TYR A 314 6.54 -22.04 7.25
CA TYR A 314 6.26 -20.71 7.81
C TYR A 314 5.84 -19.69 6.74
N ILE A 315 6.32 -19.80 5.50
CA ILE A 315 5.92 -18.92 4.39
C ILE A 315 4.45 -19.16 4.02
N GLY A 316 4.05 -20.44 3.90
CA GLY A 316 2.65 -20.78 3.64
C GLY A 316 1.73 -20.38 4.79
N TYR A 317 2.17 -20.57 6.03
CA TYR A 317 1.45 -20.11 7.21
C TYR A 317 1.21 -18.59 7.22
N LEU A 318 2.23 -17.80 6.91
CA LEU A 318 2.12 -16.33 6.90
C LEU A 318 1.30 -15.78 5.72
N LEU A 319 1.32 -16.46 4.56
CA LEU A 319 0.70 -15.93 3.34
C LEU A 319 -0.66 -16.57 3.00
N ARG A 320 -0.98 -17.74 3.54
CA ARG A 320 -2.13 -18.55 3.15
C ARG A 320 -2.84 -19.24 4.31
N ASP A 321 -2.42 -19.00 5.55
CA ASP A 321 -2.95 -19.67 6.74
C ASP A 321 -2.78 -21.21 6.70
N ASP A 322 -1.71 -21.69 6.04
CA ASP A 322 -1.34 -23.10 5.98
C ASP A 322 -0.82 -23.59 7.35
N VAL A 323 -0.64 -24.90 7.50
CA VAL A 323 -0.15 -25.49 8.74
C VAL A 323 1.32 -25.17 8.96
N LEU A 324 1.64 -24.54 10.11
CA LEU A 324 3.00 -24.37 10.59
C LEU A 324 3.46 -25.69 11.23
N SER A 325 4.58 -26.22 10.76
CA SER A 325 5.17 -27.44 11.28
C SER A 325 6.58 -27.18 11.82
N GLY A 326 7.08 -28.03 12.69
CA GLY A 326 8.46 -27.86 13.17
C GLY A 326 8.82 -28.77 14.33
N ARG A 327 10.05 -28.59 14.78
CA ARG A 327 10.57 -29.24 15.96
C ARG A 327 11.12 -28.17 16.89
N LEU A 328 10.52 -28.04 18.05
CA LEU A 328 10.93 -27.11 19.08
C LEU A 328 11.33 -27.87 20.34
N TYR A 329 12.42 -27.45 20.95
CA TYR A 329 12.78 -27.82 22.30
C TYR A 329 12.23 -26.74 23.22
N VAL A 330 11.32 -27.14 24.10
CA VAL A 330 10.60 -26.20 24.97
C VAL A 330 10.93 -26.52 26.41
N LYS A 331 11.21 -25.48 27.18
CA LYS A 331 11.43 -25.55 28.63
C LYS A 331 10.61 -24.47 29.32
N SER A 332 10.01 -24.83 30.44
CA SER A 332 9.36 -23.90 31.38
C SER A 332 9.83 -24.23 32.79
N GLU A 333 10.02 -23.21 33.62
CA GLU A 333 10.31 -23.36 35.05
C GLU A 333 9.02 -23.21 35.87
N LEU A 334 8.05 -22.46 35.38
CA LEU A 334 6.76 -22.23 35.99
C LEU A 334 5.62 -22.17 34.96
N LEU A 335 4.64 -23.03 35.14
CA LEU A 335 3.33 -22.94 34.43
C LEU A 335 2.25 -22.75 35.50
N ASP A 336 1.53 -21.58 35.41
CA ASP A 336 0.49 -21.15 36.34
C ASP A 336 -0.83 -20.84 35.62
#